data_580da21ba7560f9e051bbd18eb8af8a4
#
_entry.id   580da21ba7560f9e051bbd18eb8af8a4
#
_cell.length_a   1.000
_cell.length_b   1.000
_cell.length_c   1.000
_cell.angle_alpha   90.00
_cell.angle_beta   90.00
_cell.angle_gamma   90.00
#
_symmetry.space_group_name_H-M   'P 1'
#
loop_
_entity.id
_entity.type
_entity.pdbx_description
1 polymer ?
#
loop_
_entity_poly.entity_id
_entity_poly.type
_entity_poly.pdbx_seq_one_letter_code
_entity_poly.pdbx_strand_id
1 'polypeptide(L)'
;MTDILKHLDLNSADGTQLNLDALYQIAPSAFTEVRDDKTGEISRKVNFEVLRRLLGDHVTDGDGEMYQFTWVGKNAARAEAAKPTDKTLRPVVEDSVDWDNTKNIYIEGDNLEVLKLLQRSYVGKVKMIYIDPPYNTGNDFVYHDDFALTAAEEDFKAGNVDELGYRFRKNTDTNGKFHSDWCSMIYARLLVARSLLTEDGVVFISIDDNEVRNLRNICDEVFGEHNFVAQLVWERAFSPKNDAKYVSNSHDYILMYVKQIEDFTIGRLDRTEEANLRYSNPDNDPRGVWMSSDISVKTYNAACDYPITTPSGKIVEPPAGRCWRLSAKAFAESLQQRPAGGSTIFPEGVVIG
;
A
#
# COMPACT_ATOMS: atom_id res chain seq x y z
N MET A 1 34.17 24.92 17.63
CA MET A 1 32.99 24.91 16.74
C MET A 1 33.31 24.42 15.31
N THR A 2 34.55 24.52 14.86
CA THR A 2 35.00 24.09 13.51
C THR A 2 35.24 22.59 13.34
N ASP A 3 35.43 21.81 14.40
CA ASP A 3 35.69 20.35 14.30
C ASP A 3 34.43 19.49 14.21
N ILE A 4 33.28 20.01 14.66
CA ILE A 4 31.99 19.27 14.57
C ILE A 4 31.45 19.25 13.15
N LEU A 5 31.74 20.26 12.35
CA LEU A 5 31.29 20.35 10.94
C LEU A 5 32.06 19.45 9.98
N LYS A 6 33.24 18.95 10.38
CA LYS A 6 34.05 18.02 9.55
C LYS A 6 33.50 16.59 9.49
N HIS A 7 32.57 16.22 10.36
CA HIS A 7 31.99 14.89 10.45
C HIS A 7 30.50 14.80 10.08
N LEU A 8 29.92 15.89 9.57
CA LEU A 8 28.56 15.83 9.01
C LEU A 8 28.63 15.19 7.63
N ASP A 9 28.17 13.95 7.55
CA ASP A 9 27.92 13.31 6.27
C ASP A 9 26.77 14.04 5.57
N LEU A 10 27.06 14.66 4.42
CA LEU A 10 26.09 15.44 3.64
C LEU A 10 25.28 14.58 2.69
N ASN A 11 25.62 13.30 2.53
CA ASN A 11 24.87 12.36 1.70
C ASN A 11 23.53 11.98 2.30
N SER A 12 22.60 11.50 1.50
CA SER A 12 21.37 10.88 1.98
C SER A 12 21.67 9.64 2.83
N ALA A 13 20.66 9.08 3.49
CA ALA A 13 20.81 7.81 4.19
C ALA A 13 21.26 6.71 3.21
N ASP A 14 22.22 5.88 3.63
CA ASP A 14 22.61 4.67 2.91
C ASP A 14 21.59 3.57 3.23
N GLY A 15 20.83 3.14 2.21
CA GLY A 15 19.81 2.10 2.35
C GLY A 15 20.42 0.75 2.79
N THR A 16 21.66 0.45 2.40
CA THR A 16 22.36 -0.74 2.86
C THR A 16 22.66 -0.65 4.35
N GLN A 17 23.12 0.51 4.83
CA GLN A 17 23.38 0.73 6.24
C GLN A 17 22.10 0.66 7.07
N LEU A 18 21.00 1.23 6.59
CA LEU A 18 19.69 1.13 7.26
C LEU A 18 19.24 -0.33 7.42
N ASN A 19 19.43 -1.16 6.40
CA ASN A 19 19.12 -2.59 6.47
C ASN A 19 20.02 -3.34 7.45
N LEU A 20 21.32 -3.02 7.48
CA LEU A 20 22.26 -3.59 8.44
C LEU A 20 21.92 -3.20 9.87
N ASP A 21 21.55 -1.96 10.11
CA ASP A 21 21.16 -1.47 11.44
C ASP A 21 19.86 -2.15 11.90
N ALA A 22 18.87 -2.31 11.03
CA ALA A 22 17.65 -3.04 11.33
C ALA A 22 17.93 -4.53 11.65
N LEU A 23 18.77 -5.19 10.86
CA LEU A 23 19.18 -6.58 11.10
C LEU A 23 19.96 -6.71 12.41
N TYR A 24 20.80 -5.74 12.75
CA TYR A 24 21.54 -5.71 14.01
C TYR A 24 20.63 -5.65 15.23
N GLN A 25 19.51 -4.92 15.16
CA GLN A 25 18.53 -4.87 16.25
C GLN A 25 17.88 -6.24 16.50
N ILE A 26 17.68 -7.04 15.44
CA ILE A 26 17.00 -8.34 15.52
C ILE A 26 17.97 -9.46 15.86
N ALA A 27 19.17 -9.46 15.27
CA ALA A 27 20.15 -10.53 15.36
C ALA A 27 21.57 -10.00 15.61
N PRO A 28 21.83 -9.30 16.73
CA PRO A 28 23.14 -8.69 16.99
C PRO A 28 24.28 -9.72 17.08
N SER A 29 24.01 -10.94 17.51
CA SER A 29 25.00 -12.02 17.58
C SER A 29 25.47 -12.55 16.22
N ALA A 30 24.73 -12.24 15.13
CA ALA A 30 25.15 -12.55 13.77
C ALA A 30 26.15 -11.54 13.20
N PHE A 31 26.56 -10.53 13.96
CA PHE A 31 27.51 -9.53 13.50
C PHE A 31 28.88 -9.75 14.13
N THR A 32 29.92 -9.46 13.36
CA THR A 32 31.30 -9.45 13.80
C THR A 32 31.94 -8.11 13.47
N GLU A 33 32.88 -7.68 14.32
CA GLU A 33 33.67 -6.49 14.04
C GLU A 33 34.89 -6.88 13.19
N VAL A 34 35.05 -6.16 12.08
CA VAL A 34 36.21 -6.33 11.19
C VAL A 34 36.94 -5.01 11.12
N ARG A 35 38.24 -5.06 11.42
CA ARG A 35 39.12 -3.90 11.28
C ARG A 35 39.72 -3.89 9.88
N ASP A 36 39.63 -2.76 9.22
CA ASP A 36 40.30 -2.54 7.95
C ASP A 36 41.80 -2.35 8.19
N ASP A 37 42.63 -3.18 7.55
CA ASP A 37 44.09 -3.17 7.78
C ASP A 37 44.73 -1.90 7.20
N LYS A 38 44.09 -1.15 6.31
CA LYS A 38 44.63 0.05 5.65
C LYS A 38 44.21 1.33 6.34
N THR A 39 42.95 1.42 6.76
CA THR A 39 42.37 2.63 7.38
C THR A 39 42.35 2.55 8.90
N GLY A 40 42.43 1.34 9.47
CA GLY A 40 42.24 1.11 10.88
C GLY A 40 40.85 1.23 11.40
N GLU A 41 39.86 1.50 10.52
CA GLU A 41 38.46 1.61 10.87
C GLU A 41 37.84 0.26 11.22
N ILE A 42 36.98 0.26 12.23
CA ILE A 42 36.24 -0.92 12.66
C ILE A 42 34.82 -0.83 12.03
N SER A 43 34.49 -1.83 11.23
CA SER A 43 33.15 -1.98 10.64
C SER A 43 32.47 -3.25 11.11
N ARG A 44 31.14 -3.22 11.21
CA ARG A 44 30.34 -4.41 11.51
C ARG A 44 29.98 -5.13 10.23
N LYS A 45 30.21 -6.44 10.19
CA LYS A 45 29.84 -7.31 9.05
C LYS A 45 28.95 -8.44 9.53
N VAL A 46 27.97 -8.82 8.70
CA VAL A 46 27.09 -9.97 8.97
C VAL A 46 27.86 -11.26 8.76
N ASN A 47 27.82 -12.14 9.75
CA ASN A 47 28.28 -13.52 9.62
C ASN A 47 27.07 -14.39 9.24
N PHE A 48 26.98 -14.77 7.97
CA PHE A 48 25.87 -15.56 7.44
C PHE A 48 25.79 -16.96 8.07
N GLU A 49 26.88 -17.56 8.48
CA GLU A 49 26.87 -18.86 9.18
C GLU A 49 26.20 -18.77 10.55
N VAL A 50 26.47 -17.69 11.29
CA VAL A 50 25.79 -17.45 12.57
C VAL A 50 24.34 -17.10 12.36
N LEU A 51 24.04 -16.24 11.39
CA LEU A 51 22.64 -15.88 11.04
C LEU A 51 21.83 -17.13 10.64
N ARG A 52 22.41 -18.02 9.82
CA ARG A 52 21.81 -19.29 9.44
C ARG A 52 21.47 -20.15 10.66
N ARG A 53 22.38 -20.27 11.62
CA ARG A 53 22.15 -21.04 12.85
C ARG A 53 21.03 -20.46 13.72
N LEU A 54 20.89 -19.12 13.73
CA LEU A 54 19.80 -18.46 14.45
C LEU A 54 18.45 -18.70 13.80
N LEU A 55 18.41 -18.82 12.47
CA LEU A 55 17.18 -19.06 11.70
C LEU A 55 16.82 -20.55 11.57
N GLY A 56 17.78 -21.46 11.88
CA GLY A 56 17.55 -22.93 11.85
C GLY A 56 17.12 -23.42 10.46
N ASP A 57 16.08 -24.24 10.43
CA ASP A 57 15.58 -24.87 9.21
C ASP A 57 14.75 -23.90 8.31
N HIS A 58 14.60 -22.64 8.73
CA HIS A 58 13.89 -21.60 7.94
C HIS A 58 14.79 -20.91 6.91
N VAL A 59 15.97 -21.45 6.61
CA VAL A 59 16.91 -20.92 5.61
C VAL A 59 16.94 -21.85 4.39
N THR A 60 16.85 -21.25 3.21
CA THR A 60 17.03 -22.00 1.95
C THR A 60 18.33 -21.61 1.28
N ASP A 61 19.03 -22.58 0.69
CA ASP A 61 20.29 -22.37 -0.02
C ASP A 61 20.15 -21.83 -1.44
N GLY A 62 18.91 -21.62 -1.90
CA GLY A 62 18.65 -21.10 -3.25
C GLY A 62 18.79 -22.13 -4.38
N ASP A 63 19.16 -23.36 -4.07
CA ASP A 63 19.36 -24.43 -5.05
C ASP A 63 18.07 -25.22 -5.39
N GLY A 64 16.94 -24.86 -4.76
CA GLY A 64 15.63 -25.46 -4.97
C GLY A 64 14.73 -24.63 -5.89
N GLU A 65 13.72 -25.29 -6.49
CA GLU A 65 12.64 -24.61 -7.19
C GLU A 65 11.84 -23.78 -6.18
N MET A 66 11.86 -22.43 -6.36
CA MET A 66 11.14 -21.49 -5.52
C MET A 66 10.34 -20.54 -6.39
N TYR A 67 9.16 -20.12 -5.93
CA TYR A 67 8.44 -19.03 -6.56
C TYR A 67 9.22 -17.72 -6.38
N GLN A 68 9.65 -17.15 -7.49
CA GLN A 68 10.28 -15.83 -7.52
C GLN A 68 9.76 -15.04 -8.72
N PHE A 69 9.29 -13.83 -8.46
CA PHE A 69 9.07 -12.86 -9.52
C PHE A 69 10.39 -12.16 -9.87
N THR A 70 10.88 -12.38 -11.09
CA THR A 70 12.17 -11.85 -11.54
C THR A 70 12.10 -11.27 -12.95
N TRP A 71 12.96 -10.30 -13.23
CA TRP A 71 13.11 -9.65 -14.54
C TRP A 71 14.54 -9.17 -14.73
N VAL A 72 14.88 -8.78 -15.97
CA VAL A 72 16.22 -8.25 -16.30
C VAL A 72 16.37 -6.84 -15.69
N GLY A 73 17.40 -6.64 -14.83
CA GLY A 73 17.66 -5.38 -14.15
C GLY A 73 17.18 -5.30 -12.70
N LYS A 74 16.48 -6.30 -12.18
CA LYS A 74 15.95 -6.30 -10.79
C LYS A 74 17.02 -6.04 -9.73
N ASN A 75 18.17 -6.74 -9.82
CA ASN A 75 19.26 -6.56 -8.85
C ASN A 75 19.90 -5.16 -8.93
N ALA A 76 20.02 -4.61 -10.15
CA ALA A 76 20.50 -3.27 -10.37
C ALA A 76 19.55 -2.21 -9.77
N ALA A 77 18.25 -2.37 -9.97
CA ALA A 77 17.23 -1.50 -9.37
C ALA A 77 17.25 -1.53 -7.85
N ARG A 78 17.47 -2.73 -7.24
CA ARG A 78 17.64 -2.87 -5.81
C ARG A 78 18.89 -2.15 -5.29
N ALA A 79 20.00 -2.28 -5.98
CA ALA A 79 21.25 -1.60 -5.62
C ALA A 79 21.10 -0.08 -5.73
N GLU A 80 20.43 0.42 -6.78
CA GLU A 80 20.19 1.85 -6.94
C GLU A 80 19.30 2.43 -5.85
N ALA A 81 18.25 1.71 -5.43
CA ALA A 81 17.41 2.14 -4.30
C ALA A 81 18.21 2.32 -3.00
N ALA A 82 19.24 1.50 -2.78
CA ALA A 82 20.10 1.56 -1.59
C ALA A 82 21.21 2.62 -1.69
N LYS A 83 21.59 3.02 -2.91
CA LYS A 83 22.69 3.96 -3.13
C LYS A 83 22.35 5.36 -2.60
N PRO A 84 23.19 5.94 -1.74
CA PRO A 84 22.99 7.30 -1.25
C PRO A 84 23.15 8.33 -2.38
N THR A 85 22.49 9.49 -2.23
CA THR A 85 22.66 10.65 -3.12
C THR A 85 23.37 11.79 -2.39
N ASP A 86 24.20 12.52 -3.11
CA ASP A 86 24.90 13.74 -2.68
C ASP A 86 24.10 15.03 -3.01
N LYS A 87 22.93 14.88 -3.65
CA LYS A 87 22.04 15.99 -4.00
C LYS A 87 21.41 16.63 -2.76
N THR A 88 20.83 17.80 -2.92
CA THR A 88 20.14 18.52 -1.85
C THR A 88 18.88 19.21 -2.38
N LEU A 89 17.89 19.41 -1.50
CA LEU A 89 16.72 20.21 -1.81
C LEU A 89 17.07 21.71 -1.70
N ARG A 90 16.61 22.48 -2.67
CA ARG A 90 16.79 23.93 -2.70
C ARG A 90 15.42 24.63 -2.52
N PRO A 91 15.26 25.53 -1.54
CA PRO A 91 14.03 26.28 -1.39
C PRO A 91 13.87 27.27 -2.58
N VAL A 92 12.63 27.38 -3.09
CA VAL A 92 12.22 28.35 -4.12
C VAL A 92 11.15 29.24 -3.51
N VAL A 93 11.58 30.22 -2.74
CA VAL A 93 10.71 31.10 -1.93
C VAL A 93 9.84 31.98 -2.82
N GLU A 94 10.40 32.46 -3.92
CA GLU A 94 9.75 33.36 -4.88
C GLU A 94 8.54 32.75 -5.58
N ASP A 95 8.53 31.42 -5.77
CA ASP A 95 7.43 30.70 -6.42
C ASP A 95 6.50 30.02 -5.40
N SER A 96 6.77 30.20 -4.10
CA SER A 96 6.00 29.58 -3.03
C SER A 96 4.85 30.46 -2.58
N VAL A 97 3.67 29.88 -2.37
CA VAL A 97 2.51 30.58 -1.82
C VAL A 97 2.49 30.44 -0.32
N ASP A 98 2.44 31.57 0.40
CA ASP A 98 2.41 31.63 1.86
C ASP A 98 3.52 30.81 2.54
N TRP A 99 4.76 31.06 2.11
CA TRP A 99 5.96 30.32 2.54
C TRP A 99 6.07 30.16 4.05
N ASP A 100 5.77 31.22 4.82
CA ASP A 100 5.97 31.22 6.27
C ASP A 100 4.93 30.38 7.04
N ASN A 101 3.74 30.20 6.49
CA ASN A 101 2.62 29.55 7.20
C ASN A 101 2.20 28.21 6.59
N THR A 102 2.49 27.95 5.31
CA THR A 102 2.12 26.69 4.66
C THR A 102 2.85 25.50 5.29
N LYS A 103 2.13 24.36 5.39
CA LYS A 103 2.70 23.08 5.80
C LYS A 103 2.79 22.10 4.62
N ASN A 104 2.32 22.53 3.44
CA ASN A 104 2.39 21.73 2.23
C ASN A 104 3.73 21.97 1.55
N ILE A 105 4.29 20.91 0.97
CA ILE A 105 5.57 20.95 0.26
C ILE A 105 5.34 20.40 -1.15
N TYR A 106 5.78 21.15 -2.16
CA TYR A 106 5.93 20.68 -3.53
C TYR A 106 7.41 20.53 -3.82
N ILE A 107 7.83 19.37 -4.34
CA ILE A 107 9.24 19.08 -4.65
C ILE A 107 9.31 18.67 -6.11
N GLU A 108 10.10 19.40 -6.87
CA GLU A 108 10.37 19.15 -8.29
C GLU A 108 11.74 18.50 -8.46
N GLY A 109 11.81 17.44 -9.28
CA GLY A 109 13.03 16.71 -9.56
C GLY A 109 12.79 15.22 -9.80
N ASP A 110 13.87 14.47 -10.00
CA ASP A 110 13.79 13.01 -10.06
C ASP A 110 13.24 12.46 -8.73
N ASN A 111 12.12 11.73 -8.80
CA ASN A 111 11.43 11.28 -7.63
C ASN A 111 12.16 10.20 -6.83
N LEU A 112 13.05 9.38 -7.44
CA LEU A 112 13.89 8.44 -6.71
C LEU A 112 14.92 9.17 -5.85
N GLU A 113 15.58 10.19 -6.42
CA GLU A 113 16.51 11.04 -5.70
C GLU A 113 15.82 11.81 -4.57
N VAL A 114 14.63 12.36 -4.83
CA VAL A 114 13.82 13.03 -3.81
C VAL A 114 13.45 12.09 -2.67
N LEU A 115 13.00 10.87 -2.97
CA LEU A 115 12.67 9.87 -1.97
C LEU A 115 13.89 9.54 -1.07
N LYS A 116 15.08 9.38 -1.66
CA LYS A 116 16.34 9.18 -0.92
C LYS A 116 16.66 10.35 0.02
N LEU A 117 16.45 11.59 -0.43
CA LEU A 117 16.65 12.79 0.40
C LEU A 117 15.65 12.86 1.55
N LEU A 118 14.39 12.49 1.29
CA LEU A 118 13.34 12.49 2.31
C LEU A 118 13.58 11.45 3.41
N GLN A 119 14.29 10.36 3.16
CA GLN A 119 14.56 9.33 4.16
C GLN A 119 15.18 9.92 5.44
N ARG A 120 16.10 10.89 5.34
CA ARG A 120 16.72 11.50 6.53
C ARG A 120 15.72 12.07 7.54
N SER A 121 14.62 12.62 7.05
CA SER A 121 13.67 13.36 7.89
C SER A 121 12.33 12.65 8.08
N TYR A 122 11.98 11.73 7.18
CA TYR A 122 10.63 11.16 7.08
C TYR A 122 10.57 9.64 7.21
N VAL A 123 11.66 8.93 7.51
CA VAL A 123 11.60 7.48 7.82
C VAL A 123 10.57 7.23 8.91
N GLY A 124 9.60 6.36 8.64
CA GLY A 124 8.55 5.99 9.57
C GLY A 124 7.58 7.11 9.96
N LYS A 125 7.42 8.18 9.12
CA LYS A 125 6.57 9.33 9.44
C LYS A 125 5.44 9.61 8.45
N VAL A 126 5.47 8.98 7.28
CA VAL A 126 4.45 9.20 6.24
C VAL A 126 3.27 8.28 6.48
N LYS A 127 2.09 8.86 6.68
CA LYS A 127 0.87 8.09 6.94
C LYS A 127 0.27 7.48 5.67
N MET A 128 0.35 8.18 4.55
CA MET A 128 -0.22 7.75 3.27
C MET A 128 0.68 8.17 2.11
N ILE A 129 0.85 7.25 1.16
CA ILE A 129 1.50 7.52 -0.12
C ILE A 129 0.49 7.21 -1.22
N TYR A 130 0.32 8.14 -2.18
CA TYR A 130 -0.43 7.90 -3.41
C TYR A 130 0.51 8.03 -4.60
N ILE A 131 0.54 7.02 -5.46
CA ILE A 131 1.40 6.97 -6.64
C ILE A 131 0.53 6.81 -7.87
N ASP A 132 0.77 7.67 -8.85
CA ASP A 132 0.21 7.57 -10.20
C ASP A 132 1.37 7.43 -11.19
N PRO A 133 1.86 6.20 -11.44
CA PRO A 133 3.01 5.95 -12.29
C PRO A 133 2.60 5.98 -13.77
N PRO A 134 3.55 6.03 -14.71
CA PRO A 134 3.28 5.72 -16.11
C PRO A 134 2.65 4.32 -16.23
N TYR A 135 1.58 4.18 -17.03
CA TYR A 135 0.85 2.90 -17.15
C TYR A 135 1.46 1.94 -18.15
N ASN A 136 2.56 2.34 -18.80
CA ASN A 136 3.30 1.54 -19.78
C ASN A 136 2.45 1.17 -21.00
N THR A 137 1.72 2.13 -21.57
CA THR A 137 0.81 1.95 -22.71
C THR A 137 1.51 1.91 -24.06
N GLY A 138 2.86 1.87 -24.08
CA GLY A 138 3.70 1.92 -25.30
C GLY A 138 4.00 3.34 -25.80
N ASN A 139 3.35 4.35 -25.24
CA ASN A 139 3.59 5.76 -25.51
C ASN A 139 4.10 6.53 -24.30
N ASP A 140 4.15 5.89 -23.15
CA ASP A 140 4.56 6.49 -21.90
C ASP A 140 6.08 6.61 -21.80
N PHE A 141 6.52 7.65 -21.12
CA PHE A 141 7.93 7.84 -20.77
C PHE A 141 8.22 7.06 -19.49
N VAL A 142 9.20 6.18 -19.56
CA VAL A 142 9.76 5.47 -18.40
C VAL A 142 11.09 6.12 -18.07
N TYR A 143 11.30 6.45 -16.79
CA TYR A 143 12.59 6.93 -16.34
C TYR A 143 13.62 5.80 -16.47
N HIS A 144 14.67 6.03 -17.25
CA HIS A 144 15.83 5.17 -17.26
C HIS A 144 16.81 5.65 -16.19
N ASP A 145 16.85 4.92 -15.09
CA ASP A 145 17.93 5.03 -14.11
C ASP A 145 19.17 4.38 -14.77
N ASP A 146 19.99 5.17 -15.48
CA ASP A 146 21.08 4.64 -16.28
C ASP A 146 22.26 4.16 -15.43
N PHE A 147 22.52 2.88 -15.58
CA PHE A 147 23.69 2.21 -15.00
C PHE A 147 24.97 2.26 -15.88
N ALA A 148 24.99 3.08 -16.96
CA ALA A 148 26.10 3.17 -17.89
C ALA A 148 26.50 4.64 -18.17
N LEU A 149 27.65 5.02 -17.67
CA LEU A 149 28.23 6.38 -17.69
C LEU A 149 28.71 6.89 -19.07
N THR A 150 28.48 6.18 -20.19
CA THR A 150 29.10 6.52 -21.50
C THR A 150 28.14 7.03 -22.56
N ALA A 151 26.86 7.12 -22.32
CA ALA A 151 25.87 7.56 -23.30
C ALA A 151 25.31 8.99 -23.08
N ALA A 152 25.75 9.70 -22.04
CA ALA A 152 25.18 11.00 -21.66
C ALA A 152 25.34 12.10 -22.71
N GLU A 153 26.42 12.09 -23.50
CA GLU A 153 26.65 13.12 -24.52
C GLU A 153 25.86 12.86 -25.81
N GLU A 154 25.56 11.61 -26.13
CA GLU A 154 24.75 11.27 -27.30
C GLU A 154 23.28 11.57 -27.12
N ASP A 155 22.76 11.40 -25.89
CA ASP A 155 21.34 11.59 -25.59
C ASP A 155 20.94 13.06 -25.47
N PHE A 156 21.83 13.94 -25.02
CA PHE A 156 21.58 15.37 -25.05
C PHE A 156 21.40 15.89 -26.47
N LYS A 157 22.24 15.41 -27.41
CA LYS A 157 22.14 15.77 -28.84
C LYS A 157 20.90 15.19 -29.52
N ALA A 158 20.36 14.07 -29.00
CA ALA A 158 19.18 13.41 -29.53
C ALA A 158 17.85 13.94 -28.92
N GLY A 159 17.89 14.88 -27.97
CA GLY A 159 16.70 15.42 -27.30
C GLY A 159 16.00 14.41 -26.35
N ASN A 160 16.73 13.43 -25.87
CA ASN A 160 16.21 12.39 -24.97
C ASN A 160 16.30 12.78 -23.49
N VAL A 161 16.70 14.01 -23.19
CA VAL A 161 16.79 14.58 -21.83
C VAL A 161 15.98 15.87 -21.76
N ASP A 162 15.39 16.15 -20.60
CA ASP A 162 14.73 17.41 -20.34
C ASP A 162 15.74 18.56 -20.07
N GLU A 163 15.21 19.76 -19.85
CA GLU A 163 16.03 20.96 -19.57
C GLU A 163 16.85 20.83 -18.27
N LEU A 164 16.50 19.86 -17.39
CA LEU A 164 17.18 19.55 -16.14
C LEU A 164 18.19 18.40 -16.28
N GLY A 165 18.30 17.78 -17.48
CA GLY A 165 19.23 16.70 -17.75
C GLY A 165 18.73 15.32 -17.40
N TYR A 166 17.42 15.16 -17.08
CA TYR A 166 16.82 13.86 -16.82
C TYR A 166 16.47 13.16 -18.14
N ARG A 167 16.79 11.88 -18.23
CA ARG A 167 16.51 11.09 -19.41
C ARG A 167 15.06 10.61 -19.46
N PHE A 168 14.40 10.95 -20.58
CA PHE A 168 13.12 10.36 -20.95
C PHE A 168 13.35 9.45 -22.16
N ARG A 169 13.06 8.20 -22.03
CA ARG A 169 12.97 7.32 -23.17
C ARG A 169 11.56 6.74 -23.25
N LYS A 170 10.98 6.87 -24.45
CA LYS A 170 9.70 6.23 -24.75
C LYS A 170 9.88 4.71 -24.66
N ASN A 171 9.15 4.07 -23.78
CA ASN A 171 9.11 2.62 -23.68
C ASN A 171 8.12 2.11 -24.71
N THR A 172 8.62 1.60 -25.83
CA THR A 172 7.81 1.12 -26.95
C THR A 172 7.63 -0.38 -26.87
N ASP A 173 6.51 -0.90 -27.36
CA ASP A 173 6.20 -2.33 -27.43
C ASP A 173 7.26 -3.15 -28.18
N THR A 174 8.07 -2.50 -29.02
CA THR A 174 9.21 -3.12 -29.73
C THR A 174 10.45 -3.28 -28.87
N ASN A 175 10.47 -2.68 -27.67
CA ASN A 175 11.56 -2.86 -26.72
C ASN A 175 11.50 -4.27 -26.12
N GLY A 176 12.50 -5.11 -26.35
CA GLY A 176 12.58 -6.46 -25.77
C GLY A 176 12.63 -6.49 -24.23
N LYS A 177 12.77 -5.34 -23.58
CA LYS A 177 12.75 -5.16 -22.11
C LYS A 177 11.56 -4.34 -21.60
N PHE A 178 10.54 -4.17 -22.42
CA PHE A 178 9.40 -3.29 -22.18
C PHE A 178 8.87 -3.33 -20.73
N HIS A 179 8.48 -4.51 -20.25
CA HIS A 179 8.02 -4.68 -18.87
C HIS A 179 9.16 -4.60 -17.84
N SER A 180 10.36 -5.07 -18.20
CA SER A 180 11.51 -5.10 -17.29
C SER A 180 11.99 -3.71 -16.91
N ASP A 181 12.03 -2.78 -17.85
CA ASP A 181 12.45 -1.41 -17.61
C ASP A 181 11.42 -0.70 -16.72
N TRP A 182 10.13 -0.88 -16.97
CA TRP A 182 9.07 -0.39 -16.11
C TRP A 182 9.12 -0.97 -14.70
N CYS A 183 9.29 -2.30 -14.58
CA CYS A 183 9.42 -2.99 -13.28
C CYS A 183 10.62 -2.45 -12.50
N SER A 184 11.76 -2.21 -13.13
CA SER A 184 12.96 -1.69 -12.48
C SER A 184 12.73 -0.28 -11.94
N MET A 185 12.10 0.58 -12.75
CA MET A 185 11.74 1.95 -12.37
C MET A 185 10.85 1.99 -11.12
N ILE A 186 9.73 1.24 -11.13
CA ILE A 186 8.78 1.29 -10.02
C ILE A 186 9.32 0.59 -8.76
N TYR A 187 10.04 -0.52 -8.93
CA TYR A 187 10.59 -1.31 -7.83
C TYR A 187 11.54 -0.52 -6.94
N ALA A 188 12.51 0.20 -7.55
CA ALA A 188 13.45 1.03 -6.80
C ALA A 188 12.72 2.08 -5.94
N ARG A 189 11.69 2.72 -6.49
CA ARG A 189 10.89 3.74 -5.81
C ARG A 189 10.06 3.17 -4.67
N LEU A 190 9.45 2.02 -4.87
CA LEU A 190 8.65 1.36 -3.83
C LEU A 190 9.49 0.87 -2.65
N LEU A 191 10.71 0.38 -2.90
CA LEU A 191 11.65 0.00 -1.83
C LEU A 191 11.94 1.17 -0.90
N VAL A 192 12.22 2.35 -1.45
CA VAL A 192 12.48 3.56 -0.66
C VAL A 192 11.21 4.07 0.00
N ALA A 193 10.10 4.14 -0.74
CA ALA A 193 8.80 4.61 -0.25
C ALA A 193 8.31 3.82 0.97
N ARG A 194 8.50 2.49 0.96
CA ARG A 194 8.13 1.64 2.11
C ARG A 194 8.80 2.09 3.40
N SER A 195 10.06 2.51 3.35
CA SER A 195 10.78 2.96 4.53
C SER A 195 10.22 4.24 5.14
N LEU A 196 9.57 5.08 4.34
CA LEU A 196 8.97 6.33 4.79
C LEU A 196 7.66 6.13 5.56
N LEU A 197 6.91 5.04 5.28
CA LEU A 197 5.61 4.78 5.91
C LEU A 197 5.72 4.52 7.40
N THR A 198 4.74 5.03 8.17
CA THR A 198 4.45 4.60 9.55
C THR A 198 4.05 3.14 9.55
N GLU A 199 4.06 2.44 10.70
CA GLU A 199 3.66 1.03 10.77
C GLU A 199 2.19 0.84 10.36
N ASP A 200 1.32 1.77 10.70
CA ASP A 200 -0.09 1.84 10.28
C ASP A 200 -0.29 2.61 8.96
N GLY A 201 0.77 2.81 8.19
CA GLY A 201 0.77 3.56 6.94
C GLY A 201 0.23 2.77 5.77
N VAL A 202 -0.32 3.48 4.78
CA VAL A 202 -0.99 2.92 3.60
C VAL A 202 -0.40 3.48 2.31
N VAL A 203 -0.32 2.66 1.28
CA VAL A 203 0.03 3.06 -0.09
C VAL A 203 -1.10 2.71 -1.06
N PHE A 204 -1.40 3.65 -1.94
CA PHE A 204 -2.31 3.49 -3.07
C PHE A 204 -1.53 3.72 -4.36
N ILE A 205 -1.74 2.85 -5.35
CA ILE A 205 -1.04 2.95 -6.64
C ILE A 205 -2.05 2.74 -7.76
N SER A 206 -2.26 3.79 -8.56
CA SER A 206 -3.11 3.73 -9.76
C SER A 206 -2.41 2.95 -10.87
N ILE A 207 -3.15 2.15 -11.63
CA ILE A 207 -2.63 1.38 -12.75
C ILE A 207 -3.77 0.87 -13.63
N ASP A 208 -3.48 0.55 -14.89
CA ASP A 208 -4.41 -0.12 -15.80
C ASP A 208 -4.05 -1.60 -16.04
N ASP A 209 -4.73 -2.23 -17.00
CA ASP A 209 -4.55 -3.65 -17.35
C ASP A 209 -3.14 -3.98 -17.86
N ASN A 210 -2.35 -3.00 -18.35
CA ASN A 210 -1.04 -3.27 -18.94
C ASN A 210 -0.04 -3.79 -17.90
N GLU A 211 -0.03 -3.19 -16.71
CA GLU A 211 0.99 -3.48 -15.70
C GLU A 211 0.44 -3.87 -14.32
N VAL A 212 -0.89 -3.96 -14.12
CA VAL A 212 -1.47 -4.32 -12.82
C VAL A 212 -0.93 -5.63 -12.27
N ARG A 213 -0.70 -6.63 -13.12
CA ARG A 213 -0.14 -7.92 -12.72
C ARG A 213 1.29 -7.80 -12.21
N ASN A 214 2.14 -7.08 -12.95
CA ASN A 214 3.54 -6.88 -12.59
C ASN A 214 3.65 -6.03 -11.34
N LEU A 215 2.85 -4.96 -11.23
CA LEU A 215 2.77 -4.11 -10.06
C LEU A 215 2.36 -4.89 -8.81
N ARG A 216 1.36 -5.78 -8.92
CA ARG A 216 0.93 -6.64 -7.83
C ARG A 216 2.07 -7.51 -7.31
N ASN A 217 2.79 -8.20 -8.19
CA ASN A 217 3.92 -9.05 -7.82
C ASN A 217 5.06 -8.25 -7.16
N ILE A 218 5.34 -7.03 -7.66
CA ILE A 218 6.33 -6.14 -7.07
C ILE A 218 5.90 -5.71 -5.67
N CYS A 219 4.64 -5.31 -5.48
CA CYS A 219 4.13 -4.89 -4.19
C CYS A 219 4.09 -6.04 -3.18
N ASP A 220 3.74 -7.26 -3.60
CA ASP A 220 3.80 -8.47 -2.76
C ASP A 220 5.22 -8.71 -2.25
N GLU A 221 6.25 -8.48 -3.06
CA GLU A 221 7.65 -8.59 -2.64
C GLU A 221 8.08 -7.44 -1.73
N VAL A 222 7.70 -6.20 -2.05
CA VAL A 222 8.15 -5.02 -1.31
C VAL A 222 7.43 -4.88 0.02
N PHE A 223 6.11 -5.01 0.05
CA PHE A 223 5.29 -4.79 1.24
C PHE A 223 4.97 -6.08 1.99
N GLY A 224 5.02 -7.23 1.32
CA GLY A 224 4.54 -8.52 1.80
C GLY A 224 3.13 -8.80 1.30
N GLU A 225 2.88 -10.04 0.81
CA GLU A 225 1.56 -10.46 0.30
C GLU A 225 0.45 -10.31 1.34
N HIS A 226 0.75 -10.61 2.62
CA HIS A 226 -0.20 -10.50 3.74
C HIS A 226 -0.62 -9.06 4.04
N ASN A 227 0.13 -8.06 3.59
CA ASN A 227 -0.17 -6.63 3.73
C ASN A 227 -1.01 -6.07 2.57
N PHE A 228 -1.44 -6.91 1.65
CA PHE A 228 -2.41 -6.52 0.63
C PHE A 228 -3.79 -6.33 1.23
N VAL A 229 -4.41 -5.16 0.96
CA VAL A 229 -5.75 -4.85 1.46
C VAL A 229 -6.80 -5.06 0.39
N ALA A 230 -6.63 -4.40 -0.77
CA ALA A 230 -7.62 -4.45 -1.85
C ALA A 230 -7.03 -4.02 -3.20
N GLN A 231 -7.68 -4.50 -4.26
CA GLN A 231 -7.61 -3.92 -5.59
C GLN A 231 -8.93 -3.22 -5.86
N LEU A 232 -8.93 -1.89 -5.82
CA LEU A 232 -10.08 -1.07 -6.07
C LEU A 232 -10.27 -0.91 -7.56
N VAL A 233 -11.52 -0.87 -8.01
CA VAL A 233 -11.90 -0.59 -9.40
C VAL A 233 -12.34 0.86 -9.49
N TRP A 234 -11.64 1.63 -10.31
CA TRP A 234 -11.92 3.04 -10.55
C TRP A 234 -12.63 3.21 -11.89
N GLU A 235 -13.88 3.68 -11.89
CA GLU A 235 -14.61 3.98 -13.11
C GLU A 235 -14.00 5.22 -13.78
N ARG A 236 -13.34 5.01 -14.92
CA ARG A 236 -12.65 6.05 -15.69
C ARG A 236 -13.52 6.74 -16.71
N ALA A 237 -14.47 6.03 -17.32
CA ALA A 237 -15.28 6.52 -18.42
C ALA A 237 -16.74 6.04 -18.31
N PHE A 238 -17.67 6.98 -18.46
CA PHE A 238 -19.11 6.70 -18.45
C PHE A 238 -19.62 6.01 -19.72
N SER A 239 -18.99 6.28 -20.86
CA SER A 239 -19.44 5.79 -22.17
C SER A 239 -18.56 4.69 -22.70
N PRO A 240 -19.13 3.58 -23.20
CA PRO A 240 -18.39 2.56 -23.90
C PRO A 240 -17.64 3.16 -25.10
N LYS A 241 -16.42 2.67 -25.35
CA LYS A 241 -15.66 3.06 -26.55
C LYS A 241 -16.16 2.29 -27.75
N ASN A 242 -16.62 3.01 -28.78
CA ASN A 242 -17.16 2.43 -30.01
C ASN A 242 -16.10 1.72 -30.86
N ASP A 243 -14.83 2.01 -30.64
CA ASP A 243 -13.67 1.42 -31.32
C ASP A 243 -13.09 0.19 -30.61
N ALA A 244 -13.69 -0.23 -29.49
CA ALA A 244 -13.25 -1.41 -28.79
C ALA A 244 -13.53 -2.68 -29.61
N LYS A 245 -12.48 -3.42 -29.94
CA LYS A 245 -12.56 -4.63 -30.78
C LYS A 245 -13.35 -5.77 -30.12
N TYR A 246 -13.32 -5.89 -28.80
CA TYR A 246 -13.97 -6.97 -28.07
C TYR A 246 -14.83 -6.40 -26.93
N VAL A 247 -14.21 -5.96 -25.86
CA VAL A 247 -14.86 -5.43 -24.66
C VAL A 247 -14.35 -4.02 -24.41
N SER A 248 -15.27 -3.07 -24.22
CA SER A 248 -14.91 -1.70 -23.84
C SER A 248 -14.46 -1.68 -22.39
N ASN A 249 -13.20 -1.31 -22.15
CA ASN A 249 -12.66 -1.11 -20.82
C ASN A 249 -12.96 0.32 -20.35
N SER A 250 -13.73 0.47 -19.28
CA SER A 250 -14.14 1.75 -18.71
C SER A 250 -13.56 2.01 -17.32
N HIS A 251 -12.63 1.18 -16.86
CA HIS A 251 -12.06 1.28 -15.52
C HIS A 251 -10.54 1.15 -15.52
N ASP A 252 -9.94 1.64 -14.45
CA ASP A 252 -8.57 1.39 -14.05
C ASP A 252 -8.58 0.75 -12.65
N TYR A 253 -7.42 0.42 -12.11
CA TYR A 253 -7.26 -0.17 -10.78
C TYR A 253 -6.49 0.75 -9.86
N ILE A 254 -6.75 0.61 -8.56
CA ILE A 254 -5.92 1.19 -7.52
C ILE A 254 -5.54 0.06 -6.58
N LEU A 255 -4.26 -0.31 -6.54
CA LEU A 255 -3.75 -1.27 -5.58
C LEU A 255 -3.57 -0.60 -4.22
N MET A 256 -4.06 -1.26 -3.17
CA MET A 256 -3.96 -0.78 -1.80
C MET A 256 -3.16 -1.79 -0.96
N TYR A 257 -2.03 -1.34 -0.42
CA TYR A 257 -1.20 -2.06 0.53
C TYR A 257 -0.99 -1.24 1.79
N VAL A 258 -0.71 -1.92 2.88
CA VAL A 258 -0.30 -1.30 4.14
C VAL A 258 1.11 -1.75 4.51
N LYS A 259 1.76 -1.03 5.42
CA LYS A 259 3.08 -1.44 5.89
C LYS A 259 3.00 -2.64 6.83
N GLN A 260 2.02 -2.62 7.77
CA GLN A 260 1.70 -3.73 8.69
C GLN A 260 0.19 -3.83 8.83
N ILE A 261 -0.38 -4.97 8.45
CA ILE A 261 -1.83 -5.17 8.46
C ILE A 261 -2.40 -5.20 9.88
N GLU A 262 -1.62 -5.67 10.85
CA GLU A 262 -2.02 -5.77 12.25
C GLU A 262 -2.22 -4.39 12.91
N ASP A 263 -1.47 -3.39 12.44
CA ASP A 263 -1.52 -2.03 12.97
C ASP A 263 -2.51 -1.13 12.20
N PHE A 264 -2.99 -1.60 11.05
CA PHE A 264 -3.83 -0.83 10.15
C PHE A 264 -5.31 -0.86 10.55
N THR A 265 -5.96 0.30 10.58
CA THR A 265 -7.39 0.43 10.84
C THR A 265 -8.05 1.33 9.81
N ILE A 266 -9.13 0.84 9.20
CA ILE A 266 -9.94 1.65 8.29
C ILE A 266 -10.93 2.48 9.10
N GLY A 267 -10.89 3.80 8.95
CA GLY A 267 -11.89 4.71 9.48
C GLY A 267 -13.24 4.51 8.79
N ARG A 268 -14.31 4.80 9.50
CA ARG A 268 -15.65 4.82 8.90
C ARG A 268 -15.93 6.22 8.40
N LEU A 269 -16.53 6.31 7.22
CA LEU A 269 -17.07 7.57 6.74
C LEU A 269 -18.28 7.97 7.59
N ASP A 270 -18.47 9.26 7.79
CA ASP A 270 -19.68 9.79 8.38
C ASP A 270 -20.89 9.38 7.53
N ARG A 271 -22.00 9.12 8.20
CA ARG A 271 -23.24 8.81 7.50
C ARG A 271 -23.74 10.03 6.76
N THR A 272 -24.14 9.83 5.52
CA THR A 272 -24.83 10.89 4.76
C THR A 272 -26.20 11.17 5.36
N GLU A 273 -26.71 12.38 5.16
CA GLU A 273 -28.09 12.73 5.58
C GLU A 273 -29.12 11.80 4.94
N GLU A 274 -28.93 11.43 3.67
CA GLU A 274 -29.78 10.49 2.95
C GLU A 274 -29.78 9.08 3.60
N ALA A 275 -28.63 8.60 4.06
CA ALA A 275 -28.52 7.35 4.80
C ALA A 275 -29.23 7.45 6.17
N ASN A 276 -29.19 8.61 6.81
CA ASN A 276 -29.85 8.89 8.08
C ASN A 276 -31.36 8.96 7.96
N LEU A 277 -31.92 9.45 6.84
CA LEU A 277 -33.37 9.49 6.57
C LEU A 277 -34.05 8.12 6.60
N ARG A 278 -33.30 7.03 6.44
CA ARG A 278 -33.81 5.66 6.54
C ARG A 278 -34.07 5.20 7.97
N TYR A 279 -33.59 5.97 8.95
CA TYR A 279 -33.75 5.70 10.36
C TYR A 279 -34.80 6.63 10.94
N SER A 280 -35.74 6.09 11.68
CA SER A 280 -36.78 6.83 12.36
C SER A 280 -37.02 6.25 13.75
N ASN A 281 -37.75 6.95 14.62
CA ASN A 281 -38.14 6.46 15.93
C ASN A 281 -39.64 6.58 16.11
N PRO A 282 -40.46 5.78 15.37
CA PRO A 282 -41.93 5.88 15.39
C PRO A 282 -42.56 5.43 16.69
N ASP A 283 -41.86 4.65 17.50
CA ASP A 283 -42.33 4.08 18.76
C ASP A 283 -41.69 4.76 19.99
N ASN A 284 -40.96 5.87 19.79
CA ASN A 284 -40.25 6.60 20.85
C ASN A 284 -39.31 5.70 21.69
N ASP A 285 -38.59 4.78 21.02
CA ASP A 285 -37.60 3.93 21.67
C ASP A 285 -36.52 4.79 22.30
N PRO A 286 -36.24 4.62 23.63
CA PRO A 286 -35.23 5.41 24.34
C PRO A 286 -33.80 5.19 23.83
N ARG A 287 -33.53 4.15 23.03
CA ARG A 287 -32.23 3.88 22.41
C ARG A 287 -31.99 4.73 21.15
N GLY A 288 -32.99 5.41 20.62
CA GLY A 288 -32.89 6.33 19.49
C GLY A 288 -33.53 5.82 18.20
N VAL A 289 -33.06 6.36 17.07
CA VAL A 289 -33.61 6.03 15.73
C VAL A 289 -33.15 4.65 15.28
N TRP A 290 -34.02 3.94 14.56
CA TRP A 290 -33.77 2.59 14.07
C TRP A 290 -34.33 2.38 12.64
N MET A 291 -33.94 1.28 12.01
CA MET A 291 -34.40 0.86 10.68
C MET A 291 -34.66 -0.64 10.69
N SER A 292 -35.75 -1.07 10.05
CA SER A 292 -36.06 -2.50 9.88
C SER A 292 -35.03 -3.20 8.97
N SER A 293 -34.72 -4.46 9.27
CA SER A 293 -33.83 -5.28 8.48
C SER A 293 -34.31 -6.73 8.39
N ASP A 294 -33.96 -7.45 7.33
CA ASP A 294 -34.27 -8.87 7.16
C ASP A 294 -33.44 -9.71 8.13
N ILE A 295 -34.10 -10.48 8.99
CA ILE A 295 -33.48 -11.40 9.95
C ILE A 295 -33.32 -12.82 9.40
N SER A 296 -33.72 -13.08 8.18
CA SER A 296 -33.58 -14.40 7.55
C SER A 296 -32.26 -14.53 6.79
N VAL A 297 -31.68 -15.73 6.77
CA VAL A 297 -30.45 -16.07 6.06
C VAL A 297 -30.63 -17.26 5.12
N LYS A 298 -29.86 -17.29 4.03
CA LYS A 298 -29.93 -18.36 3.03
C LYS A 298 -29.26 -19.67 3.46
N THR A 299 -28.27 -19.56 4.38
CA THR A 299 -27.58 -20.75 4.91
C THR A 299 -28.48 -21.45 5.90
N TYR A 300 -29.04 -22.61 5.53
CA TYR A 300 -29.96 -23.33 6.40
C TYR A 300 -29.26 -23.90 7.63
N ASN A 301 -29.92 -23.69 8.79
CA ASN A 301 -29.56 -24.27 10.07
C ASN A 301 -30.85 -24.69 10.81
N ALA A 302 -31.02 -25.97 11.08
CA ALA A 302 -32.22 -26.52 11.75
C ALA A 302 -32.49 -25.86 13.12
N ALA A 303 -31.49 -25.42 13.87
CA ALA A 303 -31.66 -24.69 15.13
C ALA A 303 -32.23 -23.29 14.95
N CYS A 304 -32.25 -22.76 13.74
CA CYS A 304 -32.73 -21.45 13.35
C CYS A 304 -34.05 -21.51 12.52
N ASP A 305 -34.59 -22.70 12.32
CA ASP A 305 -35.85 -22.95 11.61
C ASP A 305 -36.99 -23.19 12.60
N TYR A 306 -37.64 -22.12 13.06
CA TYR A 306 -38.68 -22.16 14.05
C TYR A 306 -39.69 -21.02 13.86
N PRO A 307 -40.98 -21.19 14.23
CA PRO A 307 -41.93 -20.10 14.13
C PRO A 307 -41.69 -19.02 15.21
N ILE A 308 -41.84 -17.76 14.81
CA ILE A 308 -41.81 -16.59 15.71
C ILE A 308 -43.25 -16.08 15.90
N THR A 309 -43.67 -15.92 17.17
CA THR A 309 -44.94 -15.25 17.48
C THR A 309 -44.69 -13.77 17.72
N THR A 310 -45.32 -12.91 16.89
CA THR A 310 -45.23 -11.46 17.06
C THR A 310 -46.00 -10.96 18.26
N PRO A 311 -45.77 -9.73 18.76
CA PRO A 311 -46.56 -9.14 19.84
C PRO A 311 -48.06 -9.06 19.52
N SER A 312 -48.46 -9.00 18.28
CA SER A 312 -49.87 -9.03 17.80
C SER A 312 -50.49 -10.44 17.80
N GLY A 313 -49.73 -11.48 18.19
CA GLY A 313 -50.18 -12.87 18.16
C GLY A 313 -50.08 -13.59 16.83
N LYS A 314 -49.53 -12.92 15.81
CA LYS A 314 -49.30 -13.53 14.47
C LYS A 314 -48.09 -14.46 14.51
N ILE A 315 -48.25 -15.68 13.99
CA ILE A 315 -47.15 -16.63 13.83
C ILE A 315 -46.48 -16.37 12.44
N VAL A 316 -45.17 -16.23 12.43
CA VAL A 316 -44.36 -16.00 11.22
C VAL A 316 -43.31 -17.10 11.15
N GLU A 317 -43.28 -17.81 10.04
CA GLU A 317 -42.26 -18.81 9.74
C GLU A 317 -41.16 -18.21 8.86
N PRO A 318 -39.94 -18.80 8.85
CA PRO A 318 -38.91 -18.37 7.92
C PRO A 318 -39.41 -18.50 6.46
N PRO A 319 -38.98 -17.61 5.57
CA PRO A 319 -39.29 -17.75 4.15
C PRO A 319 -38.76 -19.09 3.58
N ALA A 320 -39.47 -19.67 2.60
CA ALA A 320 -39.09 -20.95 1.99
C ALA A 320 -37.62 -20.97 1.55
N GLY A 321 -36.89 -21.98 1.97
CA GLY A 321 -35.45 -22.15 1.71
C GLY A 321 -34.52 -21.23 2.52
N ARG A 322 -35.02 -20.59 3.59
CA ARG A 322 -34.26 -19.75 4.50
C ARG A 322 -34.50 -20.17 5.96
N CYS A 323 -33.70 -19.73 6.87
CA CYS A 323 -33.93 -19.83 8.30
C CYS A 323 -33.63 -18.47 8.96
N TRP A 324 -33.96 -18.35 10.26
CA TRP A 324 -33.60 -17.12 11.00
C TRP A 324 -32.10 -17.02 11.22
N ARG A 325 -31.60 -15.80 11.39
CA ARG A 325 -30.19 -15.52 11.69
C ARG A 325 -29.79 -15.97 13.09
N LEU A 326 -30.74 -15.99 14.03
CA LEU A 326 -30.54 -16.37 15.42
C LEU A 326 -31.24 -17.68 15.73
N SER A 327 -30.68 -18.49 16.65
CA SER A 327 -31.38 -19.62 17.20
C SER A 327 -32.52 -19.18 18.11
N ALA A 328 -33.51 -20.04 18.33
CA ALA A 328 -34.67 -19.74 19.19
C ALA A 328 -34.23 -19.23 20.59
N LYS A 329 -33.17 -19.81 21.17
CA LYS A 329 -32.61 -19.39 22.43
C LYS A 329 -32.05 -17.97 22.39
N ALA A 330 -31.17 -17.69 21.40
CA ALA A 330 -30.57 -16.38 21.25
C ALA A 330 -31.60 -15.29 20.91
N PHE A 331 -32.65 -15.64 20.19
CA PHE A 331 -33.78 -14.76 19.93
C PHE A 331 -34.53 -14.42 21.18
N ALA A 332 -34.89 -15.42 22.01
CA ALA A 332 -35.55 -15.22 23.28
C ALA A 332 -34.74 -14.38 24.29
N GLU A 333 -33.42 -14.60 24.33
CA GLU A 333 -32.50 -13.78 25.17
C GLU A 333 -32.47 -12.32 24.68
N SER A 334 -32.48 -12.09 23.35
CA SER A 334 -32.53 -10.74 22.74
C SER A 334 -33.86 -10.03 23.06
N LEU A 335 -34.96 -10.75 23.17
CA LEU A 335 -36.26 -10.21 23.58
C LEU A 335 -36.28 -9.80 25.07
N GLN A 336 -35.60 -10.53 25.96
CA GLN A 336 -35.54 -10.24 27.40
C GLN A 336 -34.74 -8.96 27.71
N GLN A 337 -33.79 -8.58 26.83
CA GLN A 337 -33.02 -7.33 26.96
C GLN A 337 -33.82 -6.09 26.51
N ARG A 338 -35.10 -6.26 26.23
CA ARG A 338 -36.00 -5.23 25.70
C ARG A 338 -36.54 -4.35 26.83
N PRO A 339 -36.44 -3.00 26.77
CA PRO A 339 -37.24 -2.13 27.65
C PRO A 339 -38.73 -2.30 27.34
N ALA A 340 -39.58 -2.29 28.36
CA ALA A 340 -41.01 -2.41 28.19
C ALA A 340 -41.55 -1.31 27.26
N GLY A 341 -42.18 -1.72 26.15
CA GLY A 341 -42.78 -0.81 25.16
C GLY A 341 -41.96 -0.46 23.91
N GLY A 342 -40.72 -0.93 23.80
CA GLY A 342 -39.88 -0.65 22.62
C GLY A 342 -39.91 -1.76 21.56
N SER A 343 -39.59 -1.42 20.28
CA SER A 343 -39.37 -2.37 19.20
C SER A 343 -38.17 -3.28 19.46
N THR A 344 -38.21 -4.52 18.98
CA THR A 344 -37.09 -5.46 19.18
C THR A 344 -35.92 -5.07 18.29
N ILE A 345 -34.89 -4.46 18.87
CA ILE A 345 -33.64 -4.15 18.17
C ILE A 345 -32.60 -5.18 18.61
N PHE A 346 -32.05 -5.91 17.63
CA PHE A 346 -30.84 -6.73 17.86
C PHE A 346 -29.62 -5.83 17.95
N PRO A 347 -28.52 -6.27 18.59
CA PRO A 347 -27.29 -5.48 18.71
C PRO A 347 -26.74 -4.91 17.40
N GLU A 348 -27.21 -5.41 16.25
CA GLU A 348 -26.82 -5.01 14.90
C GLU A 348 -27.91 -4.22 14.15
N GLY A 349 -28.91 -3.68 14.83
CA GLY A 349 -29.94 -2.83 14.20
C GLY A 349 -31.05 -3.58 13.44
N VAL A 350 -31.34 -4.82 13.79
CA VAL A 350 -32.43 -5.62 13.21
C VAL A 350 -33.71 -5.38 13.98
N VAL A 351 -34.78 -5.04 13.27
CA VAL A 351 -36.11 -4.83 13.87
C VAL A 351 -37.08 -5.85 13.28
N ILE A 352 -37.88 -6.48 14.13
CA ILE A 352 -39.08 -7.20 13.74
C ILE A 352 -40.28 -6.31 14.13
N GLY A 353 -40.93 -5.75 13.09
CA GLY A 353 -42.14 -4.97 13.24
C GLY A 353 -43.36 -5.87 13.41
#